data_afe10b4d6b1984b653330c9eff4cbd2e
#
_entry.id   afe10b4d6b1984b653330c9eff4cbd2e
#
_cell.length_a   1.000
_cell.length_b   1.000
_cell.length_c   1.000
_cell.angle_alpha   90.00
_cell.angle_beta   90.00
_cell.angle_gamma   90.00
#
_symmetry.space_group_name_H-M   'P 1'
#
loop_
_entity.id
_entity.type
_entity.pdbx_description
1 polymer ?
#
loop_
_entity_poly.entity_id
_entity_poly.type
_entity_poly.pdbx_seq_one_letter_code
_entity_poly.pdbx_strand_id
1 'polypeptide(L)'
;DRLRSRGLGDVYKRQDYYLAHPDIYEKERTWVVLLDEYLKNDSDRIKIPESLNERSFEIWNREKFLDREQGKKILKHCGINVESLNVYRTTEPLPYYTHTRNVPQNLLILENKDPFFSMRNHLLSGHTEIFNIETGTLIYGAGKGIIRSFQDFDLCAEPYMKHPGNTILYFGDLDYEGIGIYENLAEKFKDQWKIIPFIPAYKAMFRKAESVKILPKTKESQNRNISSEFFAYFDEQTVCKMKKILEEDRYIPQEILNTTDF
;
A
#
# COMPACT_ATOMS: atom_id res chain seq x y z
N ASP A 1 -7.93 -6.78 -39.39
CA ASP A 1 -6.91 -7.70 -39.94
C ASP A 1 -5.47 -7.24 -39.76
N ARG A 2 -5.18 -5.96 -39.58
CA ARG A 2 -3.80 -5.46 -39.37
C ARG A 2 -3.28 -5.58 -37.91
N LEU A 3 -4.15 -5.81 -36.95
CA LEU A 3 -3.75 -6.00 -35.52
C LEU A 3 -3.42 -7.46 -35.19
N ARG A 4 -3.89 -8.42 -35.97
CA ARG A 4 -3.56 -9.84 -35.80
C ARG A 4 -2.12 -10.19 -36.18
N SER A 5 -1.48 -9.43 -37.06
CA SER A 5 -0.11 -9.74 -37.52
C SER A 5 1.02 -9.16 -36.63
N ARG A 6 0.72 -8.22 -35.72
CA ARG A 6 1.75 -7.60 -34.88
C ARG A 6 2.15 -8.43 -33.66
N GLY A 7 1.24 -9.20 -33.08
CA GLY A 7 1.55 -10.00 -31.89
C GLY A 7 2.34 -11.27 -32.20
N LEU A 8 1.95 -11.98 -33.23
CA LEU A 8 2.59 -13.26 -33.64
C LEU A 8 3.90 -13.06 -34.42
N GLY A 9 4.01 -11.98 -35.20
CA GLY A 9 5.22 -11.71 -36.00
C GLY A 9 6.45 -11.34 -35.18
N ASP A 10 6.28 -10.79 -33.98
CA ASP A 10 7.40 -10.37 -33.13
C ASP A 10 7.99 -11.54 -32.31
N VAL A 11 7.20 -12.54 -31.96
CA VAL A 11 7.67 -13.77 -31.30
C VAL A 11 8.54 -14.59 -32.24
N TYR A 12 8.17 -14.68 -33.52
CA TYR A 12 9.00 -15.35 -34.55
C TYR A 12 10.30 -14.59 -34.89
N LYS A 13 10.35 -13.29 -34.67
CA LYS A 13 11.56 -12.49 -34.98
C LYS A 13 12.70 -12.59 -33.98
N ARG A 14 12.52 -13.22 -32.83
CA ARG A 14 13.57 -13.32 -31.79
C ARG A 14 13.93 -14.76 -31.40
N GLN A 15 13.76 -15.71 -32.30
CA GLN A 15 14.38 -17.04 -32.18
C GLN A 15 15.92 -16.97 -32.16
N ASP A 16 16.48 -15.83 -32.54
CA ASP A 16 17.93 -15.59 -32.64
C ASP A 16 18.67 -15.86 -31.34
N TYR A 17 18.06 -15.56 -30.19
CA TYR A 17 18.70 -15.80 -28.90
C TYR A 17 18.94 -17.30 -28.65
N TYR A 18 17.92 -18.14 -28.83
CA TYR A 18 18.03 -19.59 -28.59
C TYR A 18 18.82 -20.30 -29.69
N LEU A 19 18.82 -19.78 -30.92
CA LEU A 19 19.69 -20.28 -31.98
C LEU A 19 21.16 -20.05 -31.66
N ALA A 20 21.47 -18.93 -31.02
CA ALA A 20 22.85 -18.63 -30.56
C ALA A 20 23.20 -19.34 -29.23
N HIS A 21 22.23 -19.85 -28.48
CA HIS A 21 22.43 -20.45 -27.15
C HIS A 21 21.61 -21.75 -26.99
N PRO A 22 21.97 -22.81 -27.75
CA PRO A 22 21.21 -24.07 -27.75
C PRO A 22 21.22 -24.79 -26.39
N ASP A 23 22.29 -24.65 -25.61
CA ASP A 23 22.40 -25.18 -24.26
C ASP A 23 21.44 -24.54 -23.26
N ILE A 24 21.13 -23.26 -23.43
CA ILE A 24 20.12 -22.54 -22.64
C ILE A 24 18.73 -22.98 -23.08
N TYR A 25 18.50 -23.10 -24.40
CA TYR A 25 17.22 -23.59 -24.91
C TYR A 25 16.88 -24.98 -24.35
N GLU A 26 17.82 -25.89 -24.30
CA GLU A 26 17.59 -27.24 -23.76
C GLU A 26 17.10 -27.22 -22.31
N LYS A 27 17.66 -26.34 -21.49
CA LYS A 27 17.24 -26.14 -20.08
C LYS A 27 15.89 -25.45 -19.94
N GLU A 28 15.56 -24.54 -20.82
CA GLU A 28 14.36 -23.71 -20.75
C GLU A 28 13.22 -24.21 -21.66
N ARG A 29 13.47 -25.24 -22.50
CA ARG A 29 12.57 -25.77 -23.54
C ARG A 29 11.15 -26.02 -23.05
N THR A 30 11.00 -26.69 -21.92
CA THR A 30 9.67 -26.99 -21.38
C THR A 30 8.84 -25.74 -21.17
N TRP A 31 9.45 -24.71 -20.62
CA TRP A 31 8.77 -23.43 -20.33
C TRP A 31 8.50 -22.61 -21.57
N VAL A 32 9.41 -22.66 -22.55
CA VAL A 32 9.25 -22.01 -23.86
C VAL A 32 8.14 -22.63 -24.65
N VAL A 33 8.01 -23.96 -24.64
CA VAL A 33 6.94 -24.70 -25.34
C VAL A 33 5.58 -24.35 -24.74
N LEU A 34 5.44 -24.32 -23.41
CA LEU A 34 4.18 -23.94 -22.75
C LEU A 34 3.76 -22.51 -23.12
N LEU A 35 4.71 -21.58 -23.15
CA LEU A 35 4.46 -20.21 -23.57
C LEU A 35 4.00 -20.14 -25.05
N ASP A 36 4.69 -20.85 -25.96
CA ASP A 36 4.37 -20.89 -27.39
C ASP A 36 2.98 -21.48 -27.64
N GLU A 37 2.64 -22.59 -26.95
CA GLU A 37 1.32 -23.22 -27.01
C GLU A 37 0.23 -22.26 -26.54
N TYR A 38 0.45 -21.57 -25.42
CA TYR A 38 -0.50 -20.60 -24.89
C TYR A 38 -0.72 -19.42 -25.87
N LEU A 39 0.34 -18.87 -26.42
CA LEU A 39 0.27 -17.76 -27.37
C LEU A 39 -0.42 -18.15 -28.68
N LYS A 40 -0.33 -19.41 -29.11
CA LYS A 40 -0.99 -19.93 -30.31
C LYS A 40 -2.46 -20.26 -30.10
N ASN A 41 -2.78 -20.91 -29.00
CA ASN A 41 -4.09 -21.51 -28.80
C ASN A 41 -5.05 -20.64 -27.97
N ASP A 42 -4.50 -19.84 -27.05
CA ASP A 42 -5.26 -19.09 -26.05
C ASP A 42 -5.05 -17.57 -26.16
N SER A 43 -4.60 -17.08 -27.32
CA SER A 43 -4.31 -15.66 -27.55
C SER A 43 -5.52 -14.73 -27.26
N ASP A 44 -6.74 -15.23 -27.34
CA ASP A 44 -7.94 -14.47 -27.01
C ASP A 44 -8.04 -14.17 -25.50
N ARG A 45 -7.50 -15.02 -24.65
CA ARG A 45 -7.47 -14.81 -23.20
C ARG A 45 -6.55 -13.65 -22.81
N ILE A 46 -5.49 -13.38 -23.57
CA ILE A 46 -4.60 -12.23 -23.34
C ILE A 46 -5.36 -10.89 -23.43
N LYS A 47 -6.51 -10.85 -24.11
CA LYS A 47 -7.35 -9.65 -24.17
C LYS A 47 -8.01 -9.29 -22.83
N ILE A 48 -8.13 -10.28 -21.94
CA ILE A 48 -8.69 -10.11 -20.60
C ILE A 48 -7.54 -9.80 -19.64
N PRO A 49 -7.54 -8.65 -18.95
CA PRO A 49 -6.51 -8.35 -17.96
C PRO A 49 -6.62 -9.29 -16.76
N GLU A 50 -5.49 -9.86 -16.34
CA GLU A 50 -5.41 -10.75 -15.18
C GLU A 50 -4.26 -10.35 -14.27
N SER A 51 -4.28 -10.84 -13.03
CA SER A 51 -3.11 -10.65 -12.17
C SER A 51 -1.90 -11.42 -12.71
N LEU A 52 -0.72 -10.89 -12.41
CA LEU A 52 0.54 -11.51 -12.83
C LEU A 52 0.63 -12.99 -12.46
N ASN A 53 0.13 -13.36 -11.27
CA ASN A 53 0.19 -14.72 -10.76
C ASN A 53 -0.85 -15.64 -11.41
N GLU A 54 -2.03 -15.13 -11.73
CA GLU A 54 -3.07 -15.88 -12.47
C GLU A 54 -2.58 -16.19 -13.88
N ARG A 55 -2.11 -15.20 -14.62
CA ARG A 55 -1.53 -15.39 -15.94
C ARG A 55 -0.33 -16.31 -15.93
N SER A 56 0.49 -16.21 -14.88
CA SER A 56 1.63 -17.12 -14.68
C SER A 56 1.17 -18.56 -14.55
N PHE A 57 0.10 -18.81 -13.79
CA PHE A 57 -0.46 -20.16 -13.61
C PHE A 57 -1.09 -20.68 -14.91
N GLU A 58 -1.82 -19.84 -15.64
CA GLU A 58 -2.40 -20.23 -16.93
C GLU A 58 -1.36 -20.73 -17.93
N ILE A 59 -0.23 -20.03 -18.02
CA ILE A 59 0.82 -20.36 -19.01
C ILE A 59 1.66 -21.55 -18.55
N TRP A 60 2.07 -21.58 -17.28
CA TRP A 60 3.12 -22.50 -16.78
C TRP A 60 2.68 -23.44 -15.67
N ASN A 61 1.40 -23.40 -15.26
CA ASN A 61 0.89 -24.12 -14.09
C ASN A 61 1.67 -23.81 -12.80
N ARG A 62 2.19 -22.57 -12.70
CA ARG A 62 2.98 -22.07 -11.57
C ARG A 62 2.65 -20.60 -11.32
N GLU A 63 2.00 -20.31 -10.22
CA GLU A 63 1.48 -18.98 -9.90
C GLU A 63 2.57 -17.89 -9.76
N LYS A 64 3.77 -18.25 -9.30
CA LYS A 64 4.86 -17.30 -9.06
C LYS A 64 5.97 -17.33 -10.09
N PHE A 65 5.77 -18.05 -11.20
CA PHE A 65 6.82 -18.23 -12.21
C PHE A 65 7.21 -16.90 -12.90
N LEU A 66 6.22 -16.06 -13.21
CA LEU A 66 6.45 -14.71 -13.74
C LEU A 66 6.99 -13.72 -12.72
N ASP A 67 6.61 -13.84 -11.46
CA ASP A 67 7.07 -12.90 -10.44
C ASP A 67 8.52 -13.17 -10.01
N ARG A 68 8.93 -14.42 -10.07
CA ARG A 68 10.28 -14.86 -9.76
C ARG A 68 11.09 -15.02 -11.04
N GLU A 69 12.39 -14.99 -10.95
CA GLU A 69 13.36 -14.79 -12.03
C GLU A 69 13.20 -15.62 -13.30
N GLN A 70 12.73 -16.88 -13.22
CA GLN A 70 12.70 -17.77 -14.40
C GLN A 70 11.74 -17.30 -15.49
N GLY A 71 10.51 -16.94 -15.14
CA GLY A 71 9.51 -16.49 -16.12
C GLY A 71 9.92 -15.21 -16.82
N LYS A 72 10.40 -14.22 -16.06
CA LYS A 72 10.93 -12.96 -16.62
C LYS A 72 12.10 -13.19 -17.55
N LYS A 73 13.00 -14.10 -17.17
CA LYS A 73 14.19 -14.44 -17.97
C LYS A 73 13.79 -15.09 -19.29
N ILE A 74 12.84 -16.03 -19.24
CA ILE A 74 12.33 -16.71 -20.44
C ILE A 74 11.63 -15.72 -21.37
N LEU A 75 10.75 -14.86 -20.85
CA LEU A 75 10.15 -13.81 -21.65
C LEU A 75 11.19 -12.93 -22.33
N LYS A 76 12.23 -12.53 -21.60
CA LYS A 76 13.36 -11.75 -22.14
C LYS A 76 14.07 -12.49 -23.27
N HIS A 77 14.35 -13.79 -23.10
CA HIS A 77 15.00 -14.61 -24.12
C HIS A 77 14.10 -14.81 -25.35
N CYS A 78 12.77 -14.89 -25.15
CA CYS A 78 11.79 -14.93 -26.23
C CYS A 78 11.54 -13.54 -26.85
N GLY A 79 12.09 -12.47 -26.25
CA GLY A 79 11.86 -11.10 -26.71
C GLY A 79 10.45 -10.59 -26.49
N ILE A 80 9.75 -11.17 -25.51
CA ILE A 80 8.37 -10.81 -25.13
C ILE A 80 8.44 -9.88 -23.94
N ASN A 81 7.71 -8.76 -24.01
CA ASN A 81 7.53 -7.87 -22.87
C ASN A 81 6.39 -8.40 -21.99
N VAL A 82 6.56 -8.31 -20.65
CA VAL A 82 5.55 -8.77 -19.70
C VAL A 82 4.20 -8.03 -19.87
N GLU A 83 4.25 -6.77 -20.27
CA GLU A 83 3.06 -5.96 -20.56
C GLU A 83 2.24 -6.51 -21.73
N SER A 84 2.86 -7.23 -22.68
CA SER A 84 2.13 -7.85 -23.81
C SER A 84 1.26 -9.03 -23.37
N LEU A 85 1.46 -9.55 -22.18
CA LEU A 85 0.60 -10.59 -21.57
C LEU A 85 -0.64 -9.99 -20.88
N ASN A 86 -0.82 -8.67 -20.93
CA ASN A 86 -1.95 -7.94 -20.34
C ASN A 86 -2.16 -8.27 -18.85
N VAL A 87 -1.07 -8.16 -18.09
CA VAL A 87 -1.07 -8.48 -16.67
C VAL A 87 -0.97 -7.22 -15.81
N TYR A 88 -1.63 -7.27 -14.66
CA TYR A 88 -1.47 -6.27 -13.61
C TYR A 88 -0.85 -6.90 -12.35
N ARG A 89 -0.17 -6.08 -11.56
CA ARG A 89 0.34 -6.50 -10.24
C ARG A 89 -0.69 -6.21 -9.19
N THR A 90 -0.85 -7.15 -8.28
CA THR A 90 -1.67 -6.96 -7.09
C THR A 90 -0.80 -6.58 -5.90
N THR A 91 -1.30 -5.71 -5.05
CA THR A 91 -0.74 -5.45 -3.72
C THR A 91 -1.58 -6.13 -2.64
N GLU A 92 -1.13 -6.02 -1.39
CA GLU A 92 -1.93 -6.49 -0.26
C GLU A 92 -3.24 -5.68 -0.19
N PRO A 93 -4.38 -6.35 0.00
CA PRO A 93 -5.66 -5.66 0.14
C PRO A 93 -5.62 -4.62 1.25
N LEU A 94 -6.27 -3.49 1.02
CA LEU A 94 -6.41 -2.43 2.01
C LEU A 94 -7.63 -2.71 2.90
N PRO A 95 -7.44 -3.14 4.17
CA PRO A 95 -8.55 -3.39 5.06
C PRO A 95 -9.17 -2.07 5.51
N TYR A 96 -10.48 -1.94 5.38
CA TYR A 96 -11.20 -0.74 5.82
C TYR A 96 -12.57 -1.09 6.41
N TYR A 97 -13.12 -0.12 7.14
CA TYR A 97 -14.51 -0.11 7.62
C TYR A 97 -15.15 1.20 7.21
N THR A 98 -16.31 1.12 6.56
CA THR A 98 -17.08 2.29 6.16
C THR A 98 -18.29 2.47 7.08
N HIS A 99 -18.35 3.61 7.75
CA HIS A 99 -19.48 4.03 8.55
C HIS A 99 -20.55 4.71 7.69
N THR A 100 -20.12 5.57 6.76
CA THR A 100 -21.00 6.25 5.80
C THR A 100 -20.36 6.34 4.42
N ARG A 101 -21.21 6.37 3.38
CA ARG A 101 -20.78 6.60 1.99
C ARG A 101 -21.01 8.04 1.53
N ASN A 102 -21.43 8.93 2.43
CA ASN A 102 -21.61 10.34 2.11
C ASN A 102 -20.26 10.97 1.74
N VAL A 103 -20.31 11.92 0.83
CA VAL A 103 -19.14 12.67 0.36
C VAL A 103 -19.42 14.16 0.38
N PRO A 104 -18.43 15.02 0.64
CA PRO A 104 -17.07 14.66 1.06
C PRO A 104 -17.01 14.09 2.47
N GLN A 105 -15.99 13.28 2.77
CA GLN A 105 -15.80 12.67 4.09
C GLN A 105 -14.32 12.68 4.52
N ASN A 106 -14.09 12.43 5.80
CA ASN A 106 -12.76 12.11 6.31
C ASN A 106 -12.55 10.60 6.30
N LEU A 107 -11.44 10.16 5.71
CA LEU A 107 -10.93 8.80 5.79
C LEU A 107 -9.79 8.80 6.81
N LEU A 108 -9.88 7.95 7.84
CA LEU A 108 -8.88 7.89 8.90
C LEU A 108 -8.03 6.62 8.78
N ILE A 109 -6.75 6.80 8.46
CA ILE A 109 -5.76 5.72 8.47
C ILE A 109 -5.23 5.55 9.90
N LEU A 110 -5.34 4.35 10.42
CA LEU A 110 -4.85 3.94 11.73
C LEU A 110 -3.72 2.95 11.56
N GLU A 111 -2.55 3.25 12.13
CA GLU A 111 -1.37 2.42 11.99
C GLU A 111 -1.56 1.05 12.63
N ASN A 112 -2.08 1.01 13.86
CA ASN A 112 -2.21 -0.18 14.68
C ASN A 112 -3.64 -0.75 14.65
N LYS A 113 -3.75 -2.07 14.81
CA LYS A 113 -5.03 -2.78 14.74
C LYS A 113 -5.96 -2.48 15.93
N ASP A 114 -5.41 -2.36 17.14
CA ASP A 114 -6.24 -2.21 18.34
C ASP A 114 -6.97 -0.85 18.35
N PRO A 115 -6.32 0.29 18.05
CA PRO A 115 -7.02 1.55 17.81
C PRO A 115 -8.03 1.47 16.66
N PHE A 116 -7.72 0.75 15.58
CA PHE A 116 -8.68 0.54 14.49
C PHE A 116 -9.94 -0.16 14.98
N PHE A 117 -9.84 -1.24 15.74
CA PHE A 117 -10.99 -1.95 16.30
C PHE A 117 -11.75 -1.10 17.33
N SER A 118 -11.06 -0.37 18.19
CA SER A 118 -11.67 0.51 19.19
C SER A 118 -12.49 1.63 18.55
N MET A 119 -11.93 2.32 17.55
CA MET A 119 -12.62 3.39 16.82
C MET A 119 -13.75 2.83 15.95
N ARG A 120 -13.57 1.66 15.35
CA ARG A 120 -14.64 0.97 14.63
C ARG A 120 -15.82 0.63 15.55
N ASN A 121 -15.54 0.11 16.74
CA ASN A 121 -16.61 -0.20 17.71
C ASN A 121 -17.33 1.06 18.19
N HIS A 122 -16.60 2.16 18.38
CA HIS A 122 -17.18 3.46 18.69
C HIS A 122 -18.17 3.91 17.60
N LEU A 123 -17.80 3.86 16.33
CA LEU A 123 -18.69 4.19 15.22
C LEU A 123 -19.87 3.20 15.11
N LEU A 124 -19.65 1.90 15.34
CA LEU A 124 -20.70 0.88 15.34
C LEU A 124 -21.73 1.09 16.46
N SER A 125 -21.35 1.72 17.58
CA SER A 125 -22.27 2.03 18.67
C SER A 125 -23.14 3.27 18.41
N GLY A 126 -23.08 3.83 17.20
CA GLY A 126 -23.96 4.93 16.76
C GLY A 126 -23.32 6.32 16.78
N HIS A 127 -22.03 6.41 17.13
CA HIS A 127 -21.29 7.67 17.00
C HIS A 127 -20.87 7.90 15.55
N THR A 128 -20.76 9.15 15.15
CA THR A 128 -20.33 9.55 13.79
C THR A 128 -18.98 10.28 13.79
N GLU A 129 -18.53 10.67 14.97
CA GLU A 129 -17.33 11.48 15.18
C GLU A 129 -16.30 10.74 16.03
N ILE A 130 -15.04 11.02 15.76
CA ILE A 130 -13.89 10.61 16.57
C ILE A 130 -13.12 11.88 16.91
N PHE A 131 -12.97 12.19 18.20
CA PHE A 131 -12.39 13.47 18.67
C PHE A 131 -13.06 14.71 18.05
N ASN A 132 -14.39 14.71 17.96
CA ASN A 132 -15.21 15.75 17.34
C ASN A 132 -14.93 15.98 15.84
N ILE A 133 -14.40 15.00 15.16
CA ILE A 133 -14.23 15.00 13.71
C ILE A 133 -15.10 13.90 13.10
N GLU A 134 -16.04 14.31 12.26
CA GLU A 134 -16.88 13.36 11.52
C GLU A 134 -15.98 12.45 10.67
N THR A 135 -16.14 11.14 10.83
CA THR A 135 -15.29 10.13 10.21
C THR A 135 -16.14 9.14 9.43
N GLY A 136 -15.97 9.14 8.10
CA GLY A 136 -16.77 8.27 7.22
C GLY A 136 -16.18 6.88 7.04
N THR A 137 -14.87 6.78 6.95
CA THR A 137 -14.18 5.51 6.69
C THR A 137 -12.92 5.38 7.52
N LEU A 138 -12.73 4.22 8.14
CA LEU A 138 -11.48 3.84 8.82
C LEU A 138 -10.68 2.92 7.91
N ILE A 139 -9.37 3.15 7.83
CA ILE A 139 -8.43 2.31 7.07
C ILE A 139 -7.39 1.76 8.03
N TYR A 140 -7.17 0.45 8.00
CA TYR A 140 -6.09 -0.17 8.77
C TYR A 140 -4.78 -0.13 7.97
N GLY A 141 -3.78 0.55 8.52
CA GLY A 141 -2.51 0.81 7.85
C GLY A 141 -1.49 -0.32 7.94
N ALA A 142 -1.56 -1.15 8.99
CA ALA A 142 -0.57 -2.22 9.23
C ALA A 142 0.90 -1.73 9.22
N GLY A 143 1.17 -0.61 9.91
CA GLY A 143 2.49 -0.02 9.95
C GLY A 143 2.98 0.42 8.56
N LYS A 144 4.25 0.13 8.24
CA LYS A 144 4.85 0.43 6.91
C LYS A 144 4.12 -0.20 5.72
N GLY A 145 3.27 -1.20 5.97
CA GLY A 145 2.48 -1.87 4.94
C GLY A 145 1.58 -0.92 4.17
N ILE A 146 1.08 0.14 4.82
CA ILE A 146 0.22 1.15 4.21
C ILE A 146 0.82 1.76 2.94
N ILE A 147 2.11 2.02 2.91
CA ILE A 147 2.77 2.66 1.76
C ILE A 147 2.65 1.79 0.50
N ARG A 148 2.67 0.46 0.67
CA ARG A 148 2.49 -0.49 -0.42
C ARG A 148 1.02 -0.67 -0.79
N SER A 149 0.17 -0.90 0.20
CA SER A 149 -1.27 -1.10 -0.02
C SER A 149 -1.94 0.13 -0.62
N PHE A 150 -1.47 1.32 -0.26
CA PHE A 150 -1.99 2.59 -0.76
C PHE A 150 -1.58 2.88 -2.23
N GLN A 151 -0.59 2.18 -2.78
CA GLN A 151 -0.23 2.32 -4.21
C GLN A 151 -1.39 1.96 -5.14
N ASP A 152 -2.19 0.97 -4.74
CA ASP A 152 -3.33 0.50 -5.51
C ASP A 152 -4.66 1.05 -4.95
N PHE A 153 -4.61 2.15 -4.18
CA PHE A 153 -5.81 2.76 -3.60
C PHE A 153 -6.87 3.06 -4.67
N ASP A 154 -6.45 3.57 -5.83
CA ASP A 154 -7.35 3.85 -6.95
C ASP A 154 -8.04 2.60 -7.52
N LEU A 155 -7.43 1.44 -7.41
CA LEU A 155 -7.96 0.16 -7.88
C LEU A 155 -8.82 -0.53 -6.82
N CYS A 156 -8.43 -0.40 -5.54
CA CYS A 156 -9.05 -1.13 -4.43
C CYS A 156 -10.15 -0.35 -3.71
N ALA A 157 -10.09 1.00 -3.75
CA ALA A 157 -11.02 1.84 -3.01
C ALA A 157 -12.34 2.01 -3.77
N GLU A 158 -13.42 2.05 -3.00
CA GLU A 158 -14.75 2.35 -3.51
C GLU A 158 -14.85 3.78 -4.06
N PRO A 159 -15.75 4.08 -5.01
CA PRO A 159 -15.84 5.41 -5.62
C PRO A 159 -15.99 6.57 -4.63
N TYR A 160 -16.78 6.41 -3.55
CA TYR A 160 -16.95 7.44 -2.52
C TYR A 160 -15.68 7.72 -1.73
N MET A 161 -14.79 6.72 -1.57
CA MET A 161 -13.49 6.91 -0.91
C MET A 161 -12.53 7.76 -1.76
N LYS A 162 -12.73 7.78 -3.06
CA LYS A 162 -11.92 8.51 -4.05
C LYS A 162 -12.47 9.89 -4.40
N HIS A 163 -13.49 10.36 -3.70
CA HIS A 163 -14.05 11.68 -3.96
C HIS A 163 -13.00 12.79 -3.71
N PRO A 164 -12.79 13.73 -4.65
CA PRO A 164 -11.70 14.71 -4.56
C PRO A 164 -11.82 15.69 -3.39
N GLY A 165 -13.02 15.84 -2.82
CA GLY A 165 -13.27 16.64 -1.63
C GLY A 165 -12.96 15.92 -0.31
N ASN A 166 -12.59 14.66 -0.34
CA ASN A 166 -12.24 13.91 0.87
C ASN A 166 -10.90 14.39 1.44
N THR A 167 -10.77 14.25 2.75
CA THR A 167 -9.49 14.43 3.45
C THR A 167 -9.08 13.09 4.05
N ILE A 168 -7.82 12.72 3.87
CA ILE A 168 -7.25 11.53 4.47
C ILE A 168 -6.48 11.95 5.71
N LEU A 169 -6.90 11.44 6.86
CA LEU A 169 -6.28 11.67 8.15
C LEU A 169 -5.39 10.48 8.48
N TYR A 170 -4.21 10.72 9.05
CA TYR A 170 -3.31 9.68 9.51
C TYR A 170 -3.10 9.78 11.03
N PHE A 171 -3.20 8.65 11.71
CA PHE A 171 -2.88 8.52 13.11
C PHE A 171 -2.02 7.28 13.33
N GLY A 172 -0.84 7.47 13.92
CA GLY A 172 0.15 6.44 14.25
C GLY A 172 0.77 6.66 15.61
N ASP A 173 1.73 5.83 15.97
CA ASP A 173 2.54 6.04 17.16
C ASP A 173 3.31 7.36 17.07
N LEU A 174 3.51 8.04 18.19
CA LEU A 174 4.40 9.19 18.24
C LEU A 174 5.83 8.68 18.48
N ASP A 175 6.42 8.15 17.45
CA ASP A 175 7.82 7.73 17.39
C ASP A 175 8.42 8.04 16.01
N TYR A 176 9.72 7.80 15.83
CA TYR A 176 10.38 8.04 14.54
C TYR A 176 9.81 7.22 13.40
N GLU A 177 9.35 6.00 13.69
CA GLU A 177 8.78 5.11 12.67
C GLU A 177 7.39 5.58 12.21
N GLY A 178 6.47 5.87 13.15
CA GLY A 178 5.13 6.36 12.86
C GLY A 178 5.13 7.70 12.14
N ILE A 179 6.01 8.65 12.58
CA ILE A 179 6.20 9.93 11.89
C ILE A 179 6.75 9.69 10.47
N GLY A 180 7.77 8.83 10.34
CA GLY A 180 8.36 8.51 9.04
C GLY A 180 7.40 7.82 8.07
N ILE A 181 6.49 6.97 8.57
CA ILE A 181 5.41 6.37 7.77
C ILE A 181 4.48 7.47 7.24
N TYR A 182 4.03 8.37 8.12
CA TYR A 182 3.20 9.50 7.73
C TYR A 182 3.85 10.35 6.64
N GLU A 183 5.08 10.84 6.87
CA GLU A 183 5.80 11.71 5.95
C GLU A 183 6.01 11.04 4.57
N ASN A 184 6.37 9.77 4.59
CA ASN A 184 6.57 8.99 3.36
C ASN A 184 5.25 8.78 2.59
N LEU A 185 4.16 8.52 3.31
CA LEU A 185 2.83 8.36 2.73
C LEU A 185 2.34 9.68 2.13
N ALA A 186 2.43 10.77 2.89
CA ALA A 186 2.01 12.09 2.46
C ALA A 186 2.80 12.59 1.24
N GLU A 187 4.13 12.48 1.27
CA GLU A 187 4.99 12.91 0.15
C GLU A 187 4.77 12.08 -1.11
N LYS A 188 4.65 10.75 -0.97
CA LYS A 188 4.51 9.85 -2.12
C LYS A 188 3.21 10.08 -2.89
N PHE A 189 2.13 10.47 -2.22
CA PHE A 189 0.80 10.61 -2.82
C PHE A 189 0.28 12.06 -2.84
N LYS A 190 1.13 13.06 -2.58
CA LYS A 190 0.76 14.48 -2.49
C LYS A 190 0.03 15.04 -3.70
N ASP A 191 0.35 14.54 -4.89
CA ASP A 191 -0.25 14.99 -6.14
C ASP A 191 -1.65 14.42 -6.38
N GLN A 192 -2.03 13.38 -5.63
CA GLN A 192 -3.30 12.67 -5.79
C GLN A 192 -4.23 12.89 -4.59
N TRP A 193 -3.66 12.88 -3.37
CA TRP A 193 -4.43 12.86 -2.13
C TRP A 193 -3.90 13.85 -1.10
N LYS A 194 -4.83 14.56 -0.45
CA LYS A 194 -4.51 15.37 0.73
C LYS A 194 -4.46 14.47 1.96
N ILE A 195 -3.25 14.16 2.42
CA ILE A 195 -3.01 13.33 3.61
C ILE A 195 -2.40 14.22 4.69
N ILE A 196 -3.07 14.31 5.85
CA ILE A 196 -2.63 15.14 6.97
C ILE A 196 -2.67 14.35 8.30
N PRO A 197 -1.89 14.74 9.33
CA PRO A 197 -1.98 14.11 10.64
C PRO A 197 -3.36 14.32 11.26
N PHE A 198 -3.85 13.33 11.99
CA PHE A 198 -5.08 13.47 12.77
C PHE A 198 -4.80 14.25 14.06
N ILE A 199 -4.69 15.56 13.95
CA ILE A 199 -4.24 16.49 15.00
C ILE A 199 -5.00 16.32 16.32
N PRO A 200 -6.36 16.20 16.36
CA PRO A 200 -7.08 16.04 17.62
C PRO A 200 -6.67 14.78 18.40
N ALA A 201 -6.44 13.66 17.71
CA ALA A 201 -5.98 12.42 18.32
C ALA A 201 -4.56 12.56 18.90
N TYR A 202 -3.63 13.15 18.14
CA TYR A 202 -2.28 13.43 18.64
C TYR A 202 -2.30 14.37 19.87
N LYS A 203 -3.14 15.39 19.87
CA LYS A 203 -3.29 16.27 21.04
C LYS A 203 -3.88 15.52 22.24
N ALA A 204 -4.85 14.63 22.05
CA ALA A 204 -5.40 13.81 23.11
C ALA A 204 -4.37 12.82 23.67
N MET A 205 -3.65 12.13 22.77
CA MET A 205 -2.53 11.25 23.10
C MET A 205 -1.50 11.97 23.98
N PHE A 206 -1.14 13.19 23.60
CA PHE A 206 -0.15 14.00 24.32
C PHE A 206 -0.62 14.36 25.72
N ARG A 207 -1.84 14.88 25.85
CA ARG A 207 -2.44 15.21 27.16
C ARG A 207 -2.48 14.00 28.09
N LYS A 208 -2.83 12.83 27.56
CA LYS A 208 -2.91 11.61 28.35
C LYS A 208 -1.52 11.12 28.78
N ALA A 209 -0.50 11.31 27.92
CA ALA A 209 0.89 10.98 28.22
C ALA A 209 1.47 11.77 29.38
N GLU A 210 1.00 12.99 29.64
CA GLU A 210 1.44 13.80 30.79
C GLU A 210 1.14 13.13 32.16
N SER A 211 0.14 12.25 32.21
CA SER A 211 -0.20 11.47 33.41
C SER A 211 0.61 10.15 33.52
N VAL A 212 1.32 9.75 32.49
CA VAL A 212 2.09 8.49 32.46
C VAL A 212 3.45 8.71 33.12
N LYS A 213 3.74 7.98 34.20
CA LYS A 213 5.00 8.12 34.95
C LYS A 213 6.23 7.81 34.09
N ILE A 214 6.17 6.80 33.25
CA ILE A 214 7.29 6.37 32.41
C ILE A 214 6.75 5.93 31.07
N LEU A 215 7.09 6.65 30.01
CA LEU A 215 6.79 6.25 28.64
C LEU A 215 7.69 5.08 28.19
N PRO A 216 7.20 4.20 27.31
CA PRO A 216 7.99 3.11 26.78
C PRO A 216 9.21 3.60 25.99
N LYS A 217 10.24 2.76 25.92
CA LYS A 217 11.46 3.04 25.17
C LYS A 217 11.27 2.74 23.69
N THR A 218 11.79 3.61 22.85
CA THR A 218 11.90 3.40 21.40
C THR A 218 12.83 2.22 21.10
N LYS A 219 12.51 1.45 20.06
CA LYS A 219 13.37 0.37 19.57
C LYS A 219 14.65 0.95 18.96
N GLU A 220 15.80 0.39 19.31
CA GLU A 220 17.12 0.87 18.85
C GLU A 220 17.28 0.87 17.32
N SER A 221 16.55 -0.01 16.61
CA SER A 221 16.65 -0.18 15.17
C SER A 221 15.80 0.80 14.34
N GLN A 222 15.10 1.76 14.97
CA GLN A 222 14.28 2.73 14.23
C GLN A 222 15.14 3.70 13.42
N ASN A 223 14.69 3.97 12.21
CA ASN A 223 15.27 5.03 11.37
C ASN A 223 14.83 6.40 11.91
N ARG A 224 15.80 7.20 12.40
CA ARG A 224 15.55 8.52 12.98
C ARG A 224 15.50 9.66 11.95
N ASN A 225 15.65 9.34 10.67
CA ASN A 225 15.63 10.34 9.61
C ASN A 225 14.17 10.71 9.28
N ILE A 226 13.66 11.72 9.98
CA ILE A 226 12.35 12.32 9.77
C ILE A 226 12.53 13.76 9.32
N SER A 227 11.58 14.28 8.56
CA SER A 227 11.55 15.70 8.17
C SER A 227 10.88 16.56 9.25
N SER A 228 10.69 17.83 8.96
CA SER A 228 9.92 18.71 9.84
C SER A 228 8.46 18.84 9.46
N GLU A 229 8.01 18.16 8.42
CA GLU A 229 6.66 18.33 7.84
C GLU A 229 5.56 17.90 8.80
N PHE A 230 5.75 16.78 9.50
CA PHE A 230 4.81 16.36 10.53
C PHE A 230 4.62 17.42 11.62
N PHE A 231 5.71 18.02 12.06
CA PHE A 231 5.68 19.00 13.15
C PHE A 231 5.05 20.35 12.74
N ALA A 232 5.01 20.67 11.46
CA ALA A 232 4.40 21.91 10.97
C ALA A 232 2.90 22.02 11.26
N TYR A 233 2.24 20.94 11.62
CA TYR A 233 0.82 20.93 11.99
C TYR A 233 0.55 21.26 13.46
N PHE A 234 1.58 21.44 14.27
CA PHE A 234 1.48 21.67 15.71
C PHE A 234 2.12 22.99 16.12
N ASP A 235 1.67 23.54 17.24
CA ASP A 235 2.28 24.72 17.83
C ASP A 235 3.70 24.42 18.37
N GLU A 236 4.51 25.46 18.47
CA GLU A 236 5.93 25.34 18.86
C GLU A 236 6.12 24.66 20.23
N GLN A 237 5.22 24.93 21.19
CA GLN A 237 5.31 24.32 22.52
C GLN A 237 5.07 22.82 22.47
N THR A 238 4.07 22.39 21.70
CA THR A 238 3.76 20.98 21.45
C THR A 238 4.91 20.28 20.73
N VAL A 239 5.47 20.92 19.68
CA VAL A 239 6.63 20.38 18.94
C VAL A 239 7.84 20.20 19.83
N CYS A 240 8.16 21.20 20.68
CA CYS A 240 9.27 21.10 21.62
C CYS A 240 9.14 19.89 22.54
N LYS A 241 7.94 19.67 23.09
CA LYS A 241 7.67 18.51 23.95
C LYS A 241 7.76 17.18 23.18
N MET A 242 7.21 17.11 21.95
CA MET A 242 7.30 15.92 21.09
C MET A 242 8.76 15.55 20.84
N LYS A 243 9.57 16.53 20.41
CA LYS A 243 10.99 16.32 20.13
C LYS A 243 11.75 15.83 21.38
N LYS A 244 11.47 16.41 22.54
CA LYS A 244 12.08 15.98 23.80
C LYS A 244 11.81 14.51 24.10
N ILE A 245 10.58 14.02 23.92
CA ILE A 245 10.23 12.61 24.12
C ILE A 245 11.04 11.71 23.17
N LEU A 246 11.13 12.10 21.90
CA LEU A 246 11.88 11.34 20.88
C LEU A 246 13.39 11.33 21.16
N GLU A 247 13.96 12.46 21.58
CA GLU A 247 15.39 12.62 21.95
C GLU A 247 15.77 11.82 23.21
N GLU A 248 14.81 11.61 24.11
CA GLU A 248 14.97 10.77 25.32
C GLU A 248 14.80 9.26 25.01
N ASP A 249 14.76 8.87 23.74
CA ASP A 249 14.49 7.49 23.29
C ASP A 249 13.18 6.92 23.86
N ARG A 250 12.16 7.76 23.90
CA ARG A 250 10.81 7.42 24.33
C ARG A 250 9.81 7.62 23.20
N TYR A 251 8.65 7.01 23.32
CA TYR A 251 7.56 7.19 22.39
C TYR A 251 6.20 7.13 23.08
N ILE A 252 5.16 7.59 22.39
CA ILE A 252 3.79 7.45 22.85
C ILE A 252 3.07 6.52 21.89
N PRO A 253 2.65 5.32 22.34
CA PRO A 253 1.91 4.39 21.50
C PRO A 253 0.47 4.86 21.28
N GLN A 254 -0.11 4.51 20.12
CA GLN A 254 -1.53 4.78 19.81
C GLN A 254 -2.48 4.23 20.89
N GLU A 255 -2.14 3.10 21.49
CA GLU A 255 -2.92 2.39 22.49
C GLU A 255 -3.05 3.15 23.82
N ILE A 256 -2.37 4.28 23.96
CA ILE A 256 -2.61 5.19 25.10
C ILE A 256 -4.06 5.71 25.07
N LEU A 257 -4.63 5.84 23.88
CA LEU A 257 -6.04 6.19 23.68
C LEU A 257 -6.88 4.91 23.59
N ASN A 258 -8.06 4.98 24.17
CA ASN A 258 -9.01 3.87 24.16
C ASN A 258 -10.45 4.38 23.99
N THR A 259 -11.41 3.49 24.05
CA THR A 259 -12.86 3.78 23.81
C THR A 259 -13.45 4.86 24.70
N THR A 260 -12.82 5.19 25.83
CA THR A 260 -13.31 6.26 26.75
C THR A 260 -12.79 7.64 26.36
N ASP A 261 -11.91 7.74 25.38
CA ASP A 261 -11.26 9.00 24.98
C ASP A 261 -11.88 9.63 23.72
N PHE A 262 -12.66 8.86 22.95
CA PHE A 262 -13.20 9.26 21.64
C PHE A 262 -14.44 10.14 21.71
#